data_604ac5d2c1c09125cab6738c5568ec66
#
_entry.id   604ac5d2c1c09125cab6738c5568ec66
#
_cell.length_a   1.000
_cell.length_b   1.000
_cell.length_c   1.000
_cell.angle_alpha   90.00
_cell.angle_beta   90.00
_cell.angle_gamma   90.00
#
_symmetry.space_group_name_H-M   'P 1'
#
loop_
_entity.id
_entity.type
_entity.pdbx_description
1 polymer ?
#
loop_
_entity_poly.entity_id
_entity_poly.type
_entity_poly.pdbx_seq_one_letter_code
_entity_poly.pdbx_strand_id
1 'polypeptide(L)'
;MARRKKHSPEEIVARLRQVEVLTGQGTPVADAIRAIGVTEATYYRWRQEFGGLKLDQVRRLKELEAENTRLRKAVADLTLEKLILKEAASGNW
;
A
#
# COMPACT_ATOMS: atom_id res chain seq x y z
N MET A 1 7.27 25.02 -0.22
CA MET A 1 7.23 24.27 -1.44
C MET A 1 6.12 23.25 -1.45
N ALA A 2 5.34 23.31 -2.45
CA ALA A 2 4.22 22.38 -2.55
C ALA A 2 4.76 20.96 -2.75
N ARG A 3 4.35 20.08 -1.93
CA ARG A 3 4.73 18.69 -2.07
C ARG A 3 3.67 17.96 -2.86
N ARG A 4 4.10 17.20 -3.84
CA ARG A 4 3.16 16.42 -4.62
C ARG A 4 2.51 15.37 -3.74
N LYS A 5 1.21 15.35 -3.78
CA LYS A 5 0.45 14.41 -2.99
C LYS A 5 0.52 13.03 -3.64
N LYS A 6 0.95 12.05 -2.90
CA LYS A 6 0.99 10.68 -3.41
C LYS A 6 -0.37 10.05 -3.24
N HIS A 7 -0.77 9.29 -4.22
CA HIS A 7 -2.02 8.53 -4.14
C HIS A 7 -1.77 7.24 -3.35
N SER A 8 -2.72 6.88 -2.51
CA SER A 8 -2.64 5.63 -1.79
C SER A 8 -2.92 4.46 -2.74
N PRO A 9 -2.46 3.24 -2.42
CA PRO A 9 -2.79 2.09 -3.26
C PRO A 9 -4.29 1.91 -3.47
N GLU A 10 -5.09 2.22 -2.47
CA GLU A 10 -6.54 2.13 -2.60
C GLU A 10 -7.07 3.12 -3.62
N GLU A 11 -6.56 4.35 -3.59
CA GLU A 11 -6.94 5.35 -4.57
C GLU A 11 -6.52 4.95 -5.97
N ILE A 12 -5.32 4.40 -6.10
CA ILE A 12 -4.82 3.98 -7.40
C ILE A 12 -5.72 2.90 -8.00
N VAL A 13 -6.06 1.89 -7.22
CA VAL A 13 -6.93 0.81 -7.70
C VAL A 13 -8.31 1.35 -8.05
N ALA A 14 -8.84 2.28 -7.25
CA ALA A 14 -10.14 2.88 -7.53
C ALA A 14 -10.12 3.67 -8.83
N ARG A 15 -9.03 4.40 -9.09
CA ARG A 15 -8.93 5.19 -10.31
C ARG A 15 -8.73 4.31 -11.53
N LEU A 16 -7.97 3.22 -11.40
CA LEU A 16 -7.83 2.27 -12.51
C LEU A 16 -9.18 1.66 -12.86
N ARG A 17 -9.97 1.33 -11.84
CA ARG A 17 -11.32 0.80 -12.09
C ARG A 17 -12.19 1.83 -12.77
N GLN A 18 -12.05 3.09 -12.40
CA GLN A 18 -12.82 4.16 -13.02
C GLN A 18 -12.51 4.26 -14.52
N VAL A 19 -11.23 4.11 -14.89
CA VAL A 19 -10.87 4.10 -16.31
C VAL A 19 -11.50 2.91 -17.02
N GLU A 20 -11.52 1.75 -16.38
CA GLU A 20 -12.15 0.56 -16.97
C GLU A 20 -13.65 0.81 -17.22
N VAL A 21 -14.31 1.41 -16.26
CA VAL A 21 -15.74 1.70 -16.40
C VAL A 21 -15.98 2.69 -17.55
N LEU A 22 -15.19 3.75 -17.59
CA LEU A 22 -15.33 4.75 -18.63
C LEU A 22 -15.07 4.18 -20.02
N THR A 23 -14.02 3.38 -20.17
CA THR A 23 -13.73 2.77 -21.47
C THR A 23 -14.78 1.75 -21.85
N GLY A 24 -15.34 1.05 -20.87
CA GLY A 24 -16.44 0.13 -21.12
C GLY A 24 -17.69 0.83 -21.60
N GLN A 25 -17.84 2.12 -21.28
CA GLN A 25 -18.96 2.93 -21.73
C GLN A 25 -18.68 3.59 -23.07
N GLY A 26 -17.53 3.35 -23.66
CA GLY A 26 -17.19 3.91 -24.96
C GLY A 26 -16.30 5.12 -24.94
N THR A 27 -15.87 5.56 -23.75
CA THR A 27 -14.96 6.70 -23.64
C THR A 27 -13.58 6.30 -24.15
N PRO A 28 -12.93 7.11 -25.02
CA PRO A 28 -11.56 6.82 -25.43
C PRO A 28 -10.63 6.75 -24.23
N VAL A 29 -9.65 5.87 -24.29
CA VAL A 29 -8.72 5.66 -23.17
C VAL A 29 -8.05 6.96 -22.75
N ALA A 30 -7.59 7.75 -23.70
CA ALA A 30 -6.92 9.01 -23.39
C ALA A 30 -7.82 9.95 -22.59
N ASP A 31 -9.09 10.00 -22.94
CA ASP A 31 -10.05 10.85 -22.24
C ASP A 31 -10.34 10.31 -20.85
N ALA A 32 -10.45 9.00 -20.73
CA ALA A 32 -10.67 8.37 -19.43
C ALA A 32 -9.48 8.64 -18.49
N ILE A 33 -8.28 8.56 -18.99
CA ILE A 33 -7.08 8.86 -18.20
C ILE A 33 -7.09 10.31 -17.76
N ARG A 34 -7.47 11.20 -18.67
CA ARG A 34 -7.57 12.62 -18.32
C ARG A 34 -8.61 12.85 -17.23
N ALA A 35 -9.70 12.11 -17.30
CA ALA A 35 -10.78 12.26 -16.32
C ALA A 35 -10.36 11.90 -14.91
N ILE A 36 -9.41 10.98 -14.75
CA ILE A 36 -8.92 10.64 -13.40
C ILE A 36 -7.76 11.54 -12.96
N GLY A 37 -7.36 12.50 -13.80
CA GLY A 37 -6.45 13.55 -13.38
C GLY A 37 -4.97 13.17 -13.34
N VAL A 38 -4.54 12.18 -14.10
CA VAL A 38 -3.14 11.78 -14.15
C VAL A 38 -2.65 11.77 -15.59
N THR A 39 -1.34 11.71 -15.76
CA THR A 39 -0.75 11.60 -17.08
C THR A 39 -0.86 10.16 -17.57
N GLU A 40 -0.70 9.98 -18.88
CA GLU A 40 -0.70 8.65 -19.44
C GLU A 40 0.44 7.79 -18.88
N ALA A 41 1.61 8.40 -18.70
CA ALA A 41 2.74 7.68 -18.13
C ALA A 41 2.42 7.16 -16.74
N THR A 42 1.80 7.99 -15.90
CA THR A 42 1.40 7.58 -14.55
C THR A 42 0.37 6.47 -14.61
N TYR A 43 -0.62 6.62 -15.49
CA TYR A 43 -1.66 5.61 -15.64
C TYR A 43 -1.08 4.24 -15.99
N TYR A 44 -0.19 4.19 -16.99
CA TYR A 44 0.36 2.90 -17.43
C TYR A 44 1.29 2.29 -16.39
N ARG A 45 2.00 3.13 -15.63
CA ARG A 45 2.79 2.64 -14.51
C ARG A 45 1.89 2.01 -13.44
N TRP A 46 0.81 2.70 -13.10
CA TRP A 46 -0.15 2.19 -12.13
C TRP A 46 -0.77 0.88 -12.60
N ARG A 47 -1.13 0.82 -13.87
CA ARG A 47 -1.74 -0.38 -14.42
C ARG A 47 -0.79 -1.56 -14.32
N GLN A 48 0.49 -1.34 -14.54
CA GLN A 48 1.48 -2.39 -14.45
C GLN A 48 1.65 -2.87 -13.01
N GLU A 49 1.63 -1.93 -12.07
CA GLU A 49 1.86 -2.25 -10.66
C GLU A 49 0.62 -2.78 -9.95
N PHE A 50 -0.54 -2.27 -10.30
CA PHE A 50 -1.77 -2.55 -9.54
C PHE A 50 -2.90 -3.11 -10.38
N GLY A 51 -2.70 -3.33 -11.66
CA GLY A 51 -3.79 -3.61 -12.59
C GLY A 51 -4.59 -4.86 -12.30
N GLY A 52 -4.02 -5.83 -11.62
CA GLY A 52 -4.74 -7.06 -11.30
C GLY A 52 -5.36 -7.06 -9.92
N LEU A 53 -5.23 -5.97 -9.17
CA LEU A 53 -5.68 -5.95 -7.78
C LEU A 53 -7.09 -5.38 -7.67
N LYS A 54 -7.85 -5.93 -6.75
CA LYS A 54 -9.15 -5.39 -6.36
C LYS A 54 -8.96 -4.58 -5.09
N LEU A 55 -9.92 -3.68 -4.86
CA LEU A 55 -9.84 -2.77 -3.72
C LEU A 55 -9.75 -3.51 -2.40
N ASP A 56 -10.53 -4.58 -2.27
CA ASP A 56 -10.51 -5.38 -1.03
C ASP A 56 -9.17 -6.08 -0.84
N GLN A 57 -8.50 -6.48 -1.93
CA GLN A 57 -7.18 -7.07 -1.84
C GLN A 57 -6.16 -6.06 -1.37
N VAL A 58 -6.25 -4.81 -1.85
CA VAL A 58 -5.36 -3.75 -1.40
C VAL A 58 -5.54 -3.48 0.08
N ARG A 59 -6.79 -3.43 0.53
CA ARG A 59 -7.09 -3.23 1.94
C ARG A 59 -6.54 -4.36 2.78
N ARG A 60 -6.68 -5.59 2.30
CA ARG A 60 -6.17 -6.75 3.01
C ARG A 60 -4.65 -6.70 3.13
N LEU A 61 -3.97 -6.30 2.06
CA LEU A 61 -2.53 -6.15 2.10
C LEU A 61 -2.10 -5.11 3.13
N LYS A 62 -2.81 -3.98 3.19
CA LYS A 62 -2.51 -2.95 4.18
C LYS A 62 -2.68 -3.47 5.60
N GLU A 63 -3.75 -4.21 5.83
CA GLU A 63 -3.99 -4.80 7.15
C GLU A 63 -2.89 -5.76 7.54
N LEU A 64 -2.46 -6.58 6.58
CA LEU A 64 -1.40 -7.56 6.82
C LEU A 64 -0.07 -6.88 7.08
N GLU A 65 0.22 -5.79 6.37
CA GLU A 65 1.44 -5.04 6.62
C GLU A 65 1.46 -4.42 8.01
N ALA A 66 0.32 -3.85 8.43
CA ALA A 66 0.21 -3.27 9.76
C ALA A 66 0.37 -4.35 10.83
N GLU A 67 -0.28 -5.49 10.62
CA GLU A 67 -0.17 -6.62 11.53
C GLU A 67 1.27 -7.12 11.62
N ASN A 68 1.92 -7.24 10.47
CA ASN A 68 3.30 -7.70 10.42
C ASN A 68 4.22 -6.77 11.19
N THR A 69 4.06 -5.45 11.01
CA THR A 69 4.84 -4.45 11.72
C THR A 69 4.64 -4.59 13.23
N ARG A 70 3.39 -4.75 13.65
CA ARG A 70 3.04 -4.87 15.06
C ARG A 70 3.65 -6.13 15.67
N LEU A 71 3.57 -7.25 14.94
CA LEU A 71 4.12 -8.51 15.40
C LEU A 71 5.64 -8.47 15.50
N ARG A 72 6.29 -7.85 14.53
CA ARG A 72 7.75 -7.70 14.56
C ARG A 72 8.19 -6.91 15.77
N LYS A 73 7.46 -5.86 16.09
CA LYS A 73 7.77 -5.05 17.26
C LYS A 73 7.61 -5.86 18.54
N ALA A 74 6.52 -6.63 18.63
CA ALA A 74 6.27 -7.47 19.80
C ALA A 74 7.38 -8.50 19.98
N VAL A 75 7.81 -9.13 18.89
CA VAL A 75 8.89 -10.11 18.95
C VAL A 75 10.18 -9.46 19.40
N ALA A 76 10.48 -8.28 18.88
CA ALA A 76 11.71 -7.56 19.27
C ALA A 76 11.69 -7.20 20.75
N ASP A 77 10.54 -6.72 21.24
CA ASP A 77 10.40 -6.34 22.66
C ASP A 77 10.56 -7.57 23.55
N LEU A 78 9.95 -8.69 23.17
CA LEU A 78 10.05 -9.92 23.96
C LEU A 78 11.47 -10.46 23.95
N THR A 79 12.15 -10.37 22.83
CA THR A 79 13.55 -10.81 22.73
C THR A 79 14.43 -9.99 23.65
N LEU A 80 14.22 -8.66 23.66
CA LEU A 80 14.98 -7.77 24.51
C LEU A 80 14.73 -8.07 25.99
N GLU A 81 13.48 -8.25 26.37
CA GLU A 81 13.12 -8.62 27.74
C GLU A 81 13.78 -9.90 28.15
N LYS A 82 13.76 -10.90 27.26
CA LYS A 82 14.38 -12.19 27.54
C LYS A 82 15.87 -12.04 27.82
N LEU A 83 16.55 -11.21 27.01
CA LEU A 83 17.98 -10.98 27.18
C LEU A 83 18.26 -10.26 28.51
N ILE A 84 17.45 -9.29 28.88
CA ILE A 84 17.60 -8.56 30.13
C ILE A 84 17.42 -9.50 31.32
N LEU A 85 16.37 -10.32 31.28
CA LEU A 85 16.10 -11.25 32.36
C LEU A 85 17.22 -12.30 32.47
N LYS A 86 17.73 -12.76 31.33
CA LYS A 86 18.81 -13.73 31.32
C LYS A 86 20.08 -13.15 31.96
N GLU A 87 20.36 -11.90 31.67
CA GLU A 87 21.54 -11.23 32.21
C GLU A 87 21.38 -11.02 33.72
N ALA A 88 20.20 -10.60 34.16
CA ALA A 88 19.94 -10.45 35.59
C ALA A 88 20.06 -11.78 36.31
N ALA A 89 19.55 -12.86 35.70
CA ALA A 89 19.61 -14.18 36.32
C ALA A 89 21.05 -14.69 36.43
N SER A 90 21.93 -14.24 35.52
CA SER A 90 23.32 -14.68 35.54
C SER A 90 24.14 -13.93 36.57
N GLY A 91 23.61 -12.89 37.18
CA GLY A 91 24.30 -12.11 38.18
C GLY A 91 25.32 -11.13 37.64
N ASN A 92 25.18 -10.75 36.39
CA ASN A 92 26.10 -9.81 35.74
C ASN A 92 25.67 -8.38 35.93
N TRP A 93 25.66 -7.91 37.14
CA TRP A 93 25.26 -6.52 37.39
C TRP A 93 26.12 -5.84 38.42
#